data_2ef2c38a7c98bbc02545969f1731968b
#
_entry.id   2ef2c38a7c98bbc02545969f1731968b
#
_cell.length_a   1.000
_cell.length_b   1.000
_cell.length_c   1.000
_cell.angle_alpha   90.00
_cell.angle_beta   90.00
_cell.angle_gamma   90.00
#
_symmetry.space_group_name_H-M   'P 1'
#
loop_
_entity.id
_entity.type
_entity.pdbx_description
1 polymer ?
#
loop_
_entity_poly.entity_id
_entity_poly.type
_entity_poly.pdbx_seq_one_letter_code
_entity_poly.pdbx_strand_id
1 'polypeptide(L)'
;MYPALFLSVSFFMLASCATTNYEAFESRTNAVVHGQGGTESETNGMAIWDAGEPPRDFIILGFINDDRPGGLIPMAELKGDIVKKARAVGGDAVILIHSDSQVAGYYSTATANAYASGNSATAYGTSVSMPLMHHSSRFAVIKFVQ
;
A
#
# COMPACT_ATOMS: atom_id res chain seq x y z
N MET A 1 11.21 54.30 9.41
CA MET A 1 11.31 53.34 8.30
C MET A 1 11.92 52.07 8.86
N TYR A 2 11.10 51.06 9.19
CA TYR A 2 11.56 49.75 9.65
C TYR A 2 11.30 48.75 8.54
N PRO A 3 12.28 47.97 8.06
CA PRO A 3 12.03 46.90 7.10
C PRO A 3 11.50 45.66 7.84
N ALA A 4 10.33 45.21 7.45
CA ALA A 4 9.73 43.96 7.91
C ALA A 4 10.49 42.79 7.34
N LEU A 5 11.07 41.98 8.23
CA LEU A 5 11.77 40.73 7.90
C LEU A 5 10.70 39.62 7.70
N PHE A 6 10.41 39.26 6.47
CA PHE A 6 9.56 38.09 6.15
C PHE A 6 10.35 36.81 6.37
N LEU A 7 10.02 36.13 7.48
CA LEU A 7 10.54 34.77 7.77
C LEU A 7 9.72 33.76 6.96
N SER A 8 10.26 33.32 5.82
CA SER A 8 9.69 32.27 5.01
C SER A 8 9.91 30.92 5.69
N VAL A 9 8.88 30.36 6.31
CA VAL A 9 8.87 29.00 6.85
C VAL A 9 8.63 28.05 5.69
N SER A 10 9.69 27.42 5.16
CA SER A 10 9.61 26.30 4.21
C SER A 10 9.10 25.06 4.94
N PHE A 11 7.84 24.73 4.71
CA PHE A 11 7.22 23.50 5.17
C PHE A 11 7.68 22.35 4.25
N PHE A 12 8.69 21.61 4.70
CA PHE A 12 9.08 20.36 4.05
C PHE A 12 7.99 19.32 4.27
N MET A 13 7.15 19.09 3.27
CA MET A 13 6.26 17.94 3.21
C MET A 13 7.11 16.69 3.04
N LEU A 14 7.23 15.89 4.10
CA LEU A 14 7.73 14.52 4.02
C LEU A 14 6.74 13.71 3.19
N ALA A 15 7.04 13.55 1.91
CA ALA A 15 6.30 12.65 1.04
C ALA A 15 6.48 11.21 1.56
N SER A 16 5.45 10.65 2.13
CA SER A 16 5.35 9.23 2.45
C SER A 16 5.60 8.41 1.18
N CYS A 17 6.60 7.52 1.21
CA CYS A 17 6.99 6.68 0.07
C CYS A 17 6.03 5.49 -0.18
N ALA A 18 4.74 5.71 -0.22
CA ALA A 18 3.80 4.76 -0.77
C ALA A 18 3.57 5.13 -2.25
N THR A 19 3.99 4.27 -3.16
CA THR A 19 3.81 4.51 -4.59
C THR A 19 2.59 3.71 -5.08
N THR A 20 1.47 4.42 -5.22
CA THR A 20 0.25 3.88 -5.83
C THR A 20 0.12 4.47 -7.23
N ASN A 21 0.29 3.66 -8.26
CA ASN A 21 0.25 4.08 -9.66
C ASN A 21 -0.95 3.47 -10.37
N TYR A 22 -1.62 4.28 -11.22
CA TYR A 22 -2.66 3.81 -12.11
C TYR A 22 -2.13 3.71 -13.54
N GLU A 23 -2.44 2.59 -14.20
CA GLU A 23 -2.11 2.30 -15.59
C GLU A 23 -3.42 2.02 -16.33
N ALA A 24 -3.75 2.84 -17.34
CA ALA A 24 -4.95 2.64 -18.13
C ALA A 24 -4.84 1.35 -18.97
N PHE A 25 -5.92 0.60 -19.04
CA PHE A 25 -6.01 -0.58 -19.90
C PHE A 25 -6.42 -0.17 -21.30
N GLU A 26 -5.48 -0.18 -22.21
CA GLU A 26 -5.76 0.09 -23.62
C GLU A 26 -6.19 -1.21 -24.30
N SER A 27 -7.49 -1.44 -24.34
CA SER A 27 -8.07 -2.54 -25.13
C SER A 27 -8.56 -2.01 -26.48
N ARG A 28 -8.28 -2.74 -27.55
CA ARG A 28 -8.80 -2.44 -28.89
C ARG A 28 -10.33 -2.64 -29.00
N THR A 29 -10.89 -3.38 -28.08
CA THR A 29 -12.32 -3.59 -27.90
C THR A 29 -12.61 -3.43 -26.41
N ASN A 30 -13.69 -2.71 -26.05
CA ASN A 30 -14.24 -2.75 -24.70
C ASN A 30 -14.78 -4.16 -24.43
N ALA A 31 -13.88 -5.10 -24.26
CA ALA A 31 -14.21 -6.50 -24.04
C ALA A 31 -14.98 -6.62 -22.73
N VAL A 32 -16.23 -7.03 -22.83
CA VAL A 32 -17.06 -7.33 -21.66
C VAL A 32 -16.57 -8.67 -21.08
N VAL A 33 -16.29 -8.64 -19.79
CA VAL A 33 -15.95 -9.84 -19.01
C VAL A 33 -17.22 -10.30 -18.29
N HIS A 34 -17.54 -11.58 -18.39
CA HIS A 34 -18.64 -12.22 -17.68
C HIS A 34 -18.09 -12.83 -16.39
N GLY A 35 -18.27 -12.14 -15.28
CA GLY A 35 -17.73 -12.58 -14.00
C GLY A 35 -18.53 -13.72 -13.39
N GLN A 36 -17.85 -14.59 -12.66
CA GLN A 36 -18.41 -15.84 -12.13
C GLN A 36 -18.65 -15.85 -10.62
N GLY A 37 -18.27 -14.78 -9.95
CA GLY A 37 -18.39 -14.66 -8.50
C GLY A 37 -17.07 -14.79 -7.78
N GLY A 38 -17.11 -14.49 -6.49
CA GLY A 38 -15.94 -14.51 -5.64
C GLY A 38 -16.26 -14.02 -4.23
N THR A 39 -15.23 -13.57 -3.53
CA THR A 39 -15.34 -12.99 -2.20
C THR A 39 -15.06 -11.50 -2.26
N GLU A 40 -16.01 -10.70 -1.77
CA GLU A 40 -15.85 -9.25 -1.72
C GLU A 40 -15.70 -8.72 -0.29
N SER A 41 -15.01 -7.61 -0.16
CA SER A 41 -15.04 -6.73 1.01
C SER A 41 -15.42 -5.32 0.56
N GLU A 42 -15.94 -4.51 1.48
CA GLU A 42 -16.29 -3.14 1.19
C GLU A 42 -15.32 -2.17 1.88
N THR A 43 -14.87 -1.17 1.16
CA THR A 43 -14.05 -0.10 1.73
C THR A 43 -14.56 1.24 1.20
N ASN A 44 -14.93 2.14 2.10
CA ASN A 44 -15.43 3.48 1.77
C ASN A 44 -16.58 3.45 0.74
N GLY A 45 -17.48 2.47 0.77
CA GLY A 45 -18.61 2.34 -0.13
C GLY A 45 -18.25 1.86 -1.55
N MET A 46 -17.11 1.17 -1.72
CA MET A 46 -16.73 0.52 -2.97
C MET A 46 -16.40 -0.95 -2.69
N ALA A 47 -16.89 -1.85 -3.54
CA ALA A 47 -16.58 -3.27 -3.47
C ALA A 47 -15.14 -3.55 -3.91
N ILE A 48 -14.45 -4.34 -3.12
CA ILE A 48 -13.12 -4.89 -3.41
C ILE A 48 -13.26 -6.39 -3.47
N TRP A 49 -13.03 -6.98 -4.63
CA TRP A 49 -13.03 -8.42 -4.82
C TRP A 49 -11.65 -8.98 -4.44
N ASP A 50 -11.56 -9.49 -3.23
CA ASP A 50 -10.31 -10.03 -2.67
C ASP A 50 -9.95 -11.39 -3.28
N ALA A 51 -10.93 -12.13 -3.81
CA ALA A 51 -10.76 -13.37 -4.55
C ALA A 51 -11.88 -13.52 -5.57
N GLY A 52 -11.56 -13.92 -6.78
CA GLY A 52 -12.52 -14.02 -7.87
C GLY A 52 -12.94 -12.66 -8.41
N GLU A 53 -14.15 -12.57 -8.92
CA GLU A 53 -14.67 -11.40 -9.65
C GLU A 53 -16.18 -11.24 -9.40
N PRO A 54 -16.79 -10.05 -9.64
CA PRO A 54 -18.22 -9.86 -9.44
C PRO A 54 -19.04 -10.78 -10.36
N PRO A 55 -20.17 -11.36 -9.88
CA PRO A 55 -21.01 -12.26 -10.69
C PRO A 55 -21.92 -11.48 -11.66
N ARG A 56 -21.33 -10.60 -12.46
CA ARG A 56 -22.01 -9.74 -13.43
C ARG A 56 -21.02 -9.24 -14.48
N ASP A 57 -21.56 -8.67 -15.55
CA ASP A 57 -20.77 -8.15 -16.66
C ASP A 57 -20.05 -6.87 -16.29
N PHE A 58 -18.79 -6.76 -16.66
CA PHE A 58 -17.97 -5.58 -16.45
C PHE A 58 -16.93 -5.40 -17.56
N ILE A 59 -16.37 -4.21 -17.63
CA ILE A 59 -15.18 -3.87 -18.44
C ILE A 59 -14.04 -3.46 -17.52
N ILE A 60 -12.80 -3.73 -17.93
CA ILE A 60 -11.61 -3.29 -17.21
C ILE A 60 -11.22 -1.90 -17.72
N LEU A 61 -11.14 -0.93 -16.80
CA LEU A 61 -10.69 0.43 -17.09
C LEU A 61 -9.16 0.55 -17.05
N GLY A 62 -8.52 -0.16 -16.13
CA GLY A 62 -7.09 -0.10 -15.92
C GLY A 62 -6.66 -0.90 -14.71
N PHE A 63 -5.37 -0.76 -14.37
CA PHE A 63 -4.78 -1.42 -13.22
C PHE A 63 -4.19 -0.41 -12.25
N ILE A 64 -4.30 -0.69 -10.97
CA ILE A 64 -3.60 0.04 -9.91
C ILE A 64 -2.51 -0.88 -9.38
N ASN A 65 -1.28 -0.44 -9.48
CA ASN A 65 -0.13 -1.09 -8.86
C ASN A 65 0.22 -0.32 -7.59
N ASP A 66 0.36 -1.01 -6.50
CA ASP A 66 0.74 -0.43 -5.21
C ASP A 66 1.97 -1.15 -4.66
N ASP A 67 2.91 -0.37 -4.18
CA ASP A 67 4.19 -0.82 -3.66
C ASP A 67 4.49 -0.07 -2.36
N ARG A 68 4.46 -0.77 -1.23
CA ARG A 68 4.60 -0.13 0.08
C ARG A 68 5.26 -1.02 1.13
N PRO A 69 5.82 -0.41 2.20
CA PRO A 69 6.28 -1.16 3.36
C PRO A 69 5.13 -1.99 3.95
N GLY A 70 5.44 -3.20 4.39
CA GLY A 70 4.48 -4.08 5.06
C GLY A 70 4.16 -3.61 6.47
N GLY A 71 3.04 -4.10 6.99
CA GLY A 71 2.53 -3.83 8.33
C GLY A 71 1.02 -3.64 8.35
N LEU A 72 0.43 -3.60 9.54
CA LEU A 72 -1.02 -3.48 9.68
C LEU A 72 -1.55 -2.11 9.24
N ILE A 73 -0.87 -1.04 9.62
CA ILE A 73 -1.29 0.33 9.27
C ILE A 73 -1.17 0.57 7.77
N PRO A 74 -0.04 0.30 7.10
CA PRO A 74 0.06 0.43 5.66
C PRO A 74 -0.97 -0.39 4.88
N MET A 75 -1.32 -1.59 5.36
CA MET A 75 -2.34 -2.43 4.74
C MET A 75 -3.77 -1.89 4.93
N ALA A 76 -4.05 -1.27 6.06
CA ALA A 76 -5.35 -0.60 6.28
C ALA A 76 -5.51 0.62 5.36
N GLU A 77 -4.46 1.38 5.14
CA GLU A 77 -4.45 2.52 4.24
C GLU A 77 -4.53 2.12 2.76
N LEU A 78 -3.91 0.97 2.39
CA LEU A 78 -3.88 0.45 1.03
C LEU A 78 -5.26 0.43 0.38
N LYS A 79 -6.23 -0.22 1.02
CA LYS A 79 -7.60 -0.34 0.46
C LYS A 79 -8.25 1.03 0.26
N GLY A 80 -8.01 1.96 1.17
CA GLY A 80 -8.48 3.35 1.05
C GLY A 80 -7.89 4.08 -0.16
N ASP A 81 -6.59 3.97 -0.36
CA ASP A 81 -5.88 4.59 -1.49
C ASP A 81 -6.32 3.98 -2.83
N ILE A 82 -6.47 2.65 -2.89
CA ILE A 82 -6.96 1.93 -4.08
C ILE A 82 -8.36 2.42 -4.45
N VAL A 83 -9.29 2.48 -3.48
CA VAL A 83 -10.67 2.97 -3.71
C VAL A 83 -10.67 4.41 -4.18
N LYS A 84 -9.89 5.29 -3.55
CA LYS A 84 -9.77 6.70 -3.95
C LYS A 84 -9.31 6.82 -5.41
N LYS A 85 -8.32 6.04 -5.80
CA LYS A 85 -7.77 6.04 -7.16
C LYS A 85 -8.73 5.45 -8.17
N ALA A 86 -9.41 4.35 -7.83
CA ALA A 86 -10.42 3.73 -8.69
C ALA A 86 -11.59 4.67 -8.97
N ARG A 87 -12.07 5.39 -7.96
CA ARG A 87 -13.13 6.42 -8.15
C ARG A 87 -12.68 7.56 -9.05
N ALA A 88 -11.46 8.01 -8.90
CA ALA A 88 -10.92 9.12 -9.71
C ALA A 88 -10.91 8.80 -11.21
N VAL A 89 -10.84 7.52 -11.59
CA VAL A 89 -10.89 7.07 -12.99
C VAL A 89 -12.26 6.54 -13.41
N GLY A 90 -13.28 6.67 -12.57
CA GLY A 90 -14.66 6.29 -12.88
C GLY A 90 -14.98 4.81 -12.70
N GLY A 91 -14.19 4.09 -11.88
CA GLY A 91 -14.42 2.70 -11.54
C GLY A 91 -15.58 2.50 -10.55
N ASP A 92 -16.30 1.42 -10.71
CA ASP A 92 -17.41 1.01 -9.84
C ASP A 92 -16.95 0.00 -8.77
N ALA A 93 -15.94 -0.79 -9.06
CA ALA A 93 -15.33 -1.76 -8.14
C ALA A 93 -13.87 -2.04 -8.52
N VAL A 94 -13.17 -2.77 -7.66
CA VAL A 94 -11.81 -3.25 -7.93
C VAL A 94 -11.70 -4.75 -7.67
N ILE A 95 -10.83 -5.41 -8.42
CA ILE A 95 -10.52 -6.84 -8.30
C ILE A 95 -9.04 -6.99 -7.96
N LEU A 96 -8.71 -7.72 -6.90
CA LEU A 96 -7.33 -8.06 -6.58
C LEU A 96 -6.83 -9.11 -7.58
N ILE A 97 -5.84 -8.74 -8.38
CA ILE A 97 -5.21 -9.63 -9.36
C ILE A 97 -4.04 -10.38 -8.74
N HIS A 98 -3.22 -9.66 -8.00
CA HIS A 98 -2.01 -10.20 -7.39
C HIS A 98 -1.68 -9.45 -6.11
N SER A 99 -1.20 -10.20 -5.12
CA SER A 99 -0.65 -9.63 -3.89
C SER A 99 0.52 -10.50 -3.46
N ASP A 100 1.67 -9.88 -3.27
CA ASP A 100 2.88 -10.53 -2.79
C ASP A 100 3.44 -9.79 -1.58
N SER A 101 4.09 -10.55 -0.71
CA SER A 101 4.69 -10.04 0.51
C SER A 101 6.07 -10.65 0.67
N GLN A 102 7.08 -9.81 0.64
CA GLN A 102 8.47 -10.21 0.71
C GLN A 102 9.18 -9.58 1.89
N VAL A 103 10.19 -10.28 2.43
CA VAL A 103 11.10 -9.71 3.42
C VAL A 103 12.11 -8.83 2.69
N ALA A 104 12.01 -7.52 2.88
CA ALA A 104 12.91 -6.54 2.28
C ALA A 104 14.23 -6.41 3.05
N GLY A 105 14.26 -6.84 4.31
CA GLY A 105 15.42 -6.74 5.18
C GLY A 105 15.08 -7.05 6.62
N TYR A 106 16.02 -6.81 7.52
CA TYR A 106 15.82 -6.98 8.94
C TYR A 106 16.21 -5.70 9.68
N TYR A 107 15.37 -5.28 10.61
CA TYR A 107 15.70 -4.25 11.56
C TYR A 107 16.17 -4.92 12.84
N SER A 108 17.40 -4.63 13.28
CA SER A 108 17.98 -5.20 14.49
C SER A 108 18.26 -4.11 15.52
N THR A 109 17.76 -4.31 16.74
CA THR A 109 18.14 -3.49 17.89
C THR A 109 18.98 -4.35 18.84
N ALA A 110 20.09 -3.81 19.27
CA ALA A 110 20.95 -4.45 20.26
C ALA A 110 21.13 -3.52 21.47
N THR A 111 20.99 -4.08 22.67
CA THR A 111 21.34 -3.41 23.92
C THR A 111 22.48 -4.19 24.58
N ALA A 112 23.54 -3.49 24.92
CA ALA A 112 24.68 -4.07 25.65
C ALA A 112 24.88 -3.29 26.97
N ASN A 113 25.02 -4.05 28.05
CA ASN A 113 25.38 -3.53 29.37
C ASN A 113 26.71 -4.11 29.79
N ALA A 114 27.62 -3.27 30.18
CA ALA A 114 28.94 -3.67 30.70
C ALA A 114 29.09 -3.27 32.15
N TYR A 115 29.54 -4.21 32.96
CA TYR A 115 29.84 -3.99 34.37
C TYR A 115 31.34 -4.30 34.62
N ALA A 116 32.03 -3.34 35.19
CA ALA A 116 33.43 -3.53 35.62
C ALA A 116 33.48 -3.54 37.13
N SER A 117 34.16 -4.53 37.71
CA SER A 117 34.43 -4.65 39.14
C SER A 117 35.86 -5.08 39.35
N GLY A 118 36.70 -4.21 39.92
CA GLY A 118 38.13 -4.47 40.13
C GLY A 118 38.85 -4.71 38.81
N ASN A 119 39.44 -5.91 38.69
CA ASN A 119 40.23 -6.33 37.52
C ASN A 119 39.39 -7.16 36.51
N SER A 120 38.07 -7.23 36.67
CA SER A 120 37.17 -8.00 35.83
C SER A 120 36.11 -7.11 35.20
N ALA A 121 35.81 -7.36 33.93
CA ALA A 121 34.71 -6.73 33.21
C ALA A 121 33.82 -7.82 32.59
N THR A 122 32.51 -7.66 32.76
CA THR A 122 31.51 -8.56 32.16
C THR A 122 30.54 -7.75 31.33
N ALA A 123 30.30 -8.18 30.09
CA ALA A 123 29.34 -7.54 29.19
C ALA A 123 28.22 -8.53 28.84
N TYR A 124 26.98 -8.05 28.90
CA TYR A 124 25.78 -8.78 28.45
C TYR A 124 25.12 -7.99 27.35
N GLY A 125 24.79 -8.67 26.24
CA GLY A 125 24.08 -8.06 25.13
C GLY A 125 22.86 -8.90 24.74
N THR A 126 21.77 -8.22 24.44
CA THR A 126 20.58 -8.82 23.81
C THR A 126 20.33 -8.13 22.49
N SER A 127 20.05 -8.90 21.45
CA SER A 127 19.65 -8.38 20.15
C SER A 127 18.29 -8.97 19.74
N VAL A 128 17.44 -8.11 19.19
CA VAL A 128 16.16 -8.50 18.62
C VAL A 128 16.16 -8.07 17.16
N SER A 129 15.88 -9.02 16.27
CA SER A 129 15.75 -8.75 14.83
C SER A 129 14.30 -8.92 14.41
N MET A 130 13.75 -7.93 13.70
CA MET A 130 12.41 -7.97 13.14
C MET A 130 12.49 -7.87 11.62
N PRO A 131 11.76 -8.70 10.86
CA PRO A 131 11.73 -8.60 9.41
C PRO A 131 11.01 -7.32 8.98
N LEU A 132 11.60 -6.62 8.04
CA LEU A 132 10.95 -5.54 7.29
C LEU A 132 10.23 -6.16 6.11
N MET A 133 8.91 -6.09 6.11
CA MET A 133 8.08 -6.62 5.04
C MET A 133 7.87 -5.56 3.97
N HIS A 134 7.78 -6.00 2.74
CA HIS A 134 7.42 -5.21 1.57
C HIS A 134 6.22 -5.86 0.89
N HIS A 135 5.19 -5.07 0.60
CA HIS A 135 3.99 -5.53 -0.07
C HIS A 135 3.90 -4.92 -1.47
N SER A 136 3.67 -5.78 -2.45
CA SER A 136 3.35 -5.41 -3.81
C SER A 136 1.96 -5.96 -4.16
N SER A 137 1.08 -5.12 -4.67
CA SER A 137 -0.29 -5.50 -5.01
C SER A 137 -0.70 -4.90 -6.34
N ARG A 138 -1.48 -5.68 -7.11
CA ARG A 138 -2.06 -5.22 -8.37
C ARG A 138 -3.56 -5.45 -8.35
N PHE A 139 -4.32 -4.40 -8.65
CA PHE A 139 -5.77 -4.41 -8.72
C PHE A 139 -6.24 -4.01 -10.12
N ALA A 140 -7.26 -4.68 -10.64
CA ALA A 140 -7.99 -4.21 -11.80
C ALA A 140 -9.11 -3.26 -11.35
N VAL A 141 -9.20 -2.10 -11.98
CA VAL A 141 -10.33 -1.19 -11.82
C VAL A 141 -11.37 -1.55 -12.87
N ILE A 142 -12.59 -1.80 -12.44
CA ILE A 142 -13.66 -2.26 -13.32
C ILE A 142 -14.84 -1.30 -13.30
N LYS A 143 -15.60 -1.32 -14.39
CA LYS A 143 -16.87 -0.64 -14.53
C LYS A 143 -17.93 -1.64 -14.96
N PHE A 144 -19.06 -1.65 -14.26
CA PHE A 144 -20.16 -2.54 -14.60
C PHE A 144 -20.84 -2.12 -15.91
N VAL A 145 -21.21 -3.13 -16.70
CA VAL A 145 -22.04 -2.93 -17.89
C VAL A 145 -23.50 -2.92 -17.45
N GLN A 146 -24.24 -1.91 -17.90
CA GLN A 146 -25.69 -1.78 -17.64
C GLN A 146 -26.48 -2.60 -18.64
#